data_e6470936b15b8a0baf2316cdb0054ced
#
_entry.id   e6470936b15b8a0baf2316cdb0054ced
#
_cell.length_a   1.000
_cell.length_b   1.000
_cell.length_c   1.000
_cell.angle_alpha   90.00
_cell.angle_beta   90.00
_cell.angle_gamma   90.00
#
_symmetry.space_group_name_H-M   'P 1'
#
loop_
_entity.id
_entity.type
_entity.pdbx_description
1 polymer ?
#
loop_
_entity_poly.entity_id
_entity_poly.type
_entity_poly.pdbx_seq_one_letter_code
_entity_poly.pdbx_strand_id
1 'polypeptide(L)'
;MSMPKEKIKMVFICVENARRSQMAQGFAEVFGKGEVEVFSAGSRPSSQIDPLVIEVMKEKGIDLSGKRPKGLNDLPPVEMDYLITMGCEETCPAVLSKKIIEWDIPDPKGKPIDVFREVRDLIEDRVTTLLKEMRSQK
;
A
#
# COMPACT_ATOMS: atom_id res chain seq x y z
N MET A 1 -30.74 -13.25 9.24
CA MET A 1 -29.27 -13.25 9.18
C MET A 1 -28.81 -12.28 8.10
N SER A 2 -27.96 -11.35 8.48
CA SER A 2 -27.39 -10.44 7.51
C SER A 2 -26.25 -11.14 6.75
N MET A 3 -26.17 -10.91 5.44
CA MET A 3 -25.03 -11.36 4.66
C MET A 3 -23.77 -10.63 5.12
N PRO A 4 -22.62 -11.32 5.17
CA PRO A 4 -21.39 -10.61 5.46
C PRO A 4 -21.14 -9.56 4.37
N LYS A 5 -20.79 -8.37 4.77
CA LYS A 5 -20.44 -7.31 3.82
C LYS A 5 -19.14 -7.68 3.10
N GLU A 6 -19.12 -7.49 1.80
CA GLU A 6 -17.88 -7.62 1.06
C GLU A 6 -16.91 -6.55 1.54
N LYS A 7 -15.66 -6.95 1.71
CA LYS A 7 -14.62 -6.00 2.05
C LYS A 7 -14.31 -5.10 0.88
N ILE A 8 -13.98 -3.86 1.16
CA ILE A 8 -13.52 -2.93 0.16
C ILE A 8 -12.12 -3.35 -0.26
N LYS A 9 -11.90 -3.47 -1.57
CA LYS A 9 -10.60 -3.88 -2.12
C LYS A 9 -9.80 -2.66 -2.49
N MET A 10 -8.58 -2.57 -1.98
CA MET A 10 -7.67 -1.49 -2.34
C MET A 10 -6.29 -2.03 -2.66
N VAL A 11 -5.64 -1.42 -3.64
CA VAL A 11 -4.30 -1.80 -4.06
C VAL A 11 -3.39 -0.59 -4.06
N PHE A 12 -2.20 -0.76 -3.48
CA PHE A 12 -1.16 0.27 -3.45
C PHE A 12 -0.07 -0.11 -4.44
N ILE A 13 0.25 0.81 -5.34
CA ILE A 13 1.22 0.56 -6.40
C ILE A 13 2.34 1.59 -6.36
N CYS A 14 3.57 1.10 -6.38
CA CYS A 14 4.76 1.91 -6.58
C CYS A 14 5.67 1.19 -7.57
N VAL A 15 6.91 1.65 -7.73
CA VAL A 15 7.79 1.05 -8.75
C VAL A 15 8.28 -0.34 -8.32
N GLU A 16 8.91 -0.45 -7.15
CA GLU A 16 9.59 -1.70 -6.75
C GLU A 16 8.82 -2.58 -5.78
N ASN A 17 7.74 -2.09 -5.21
CA ASN A 17 6.96 -2.78 -4.17
C ASN A 17 7.86 -3.25 -3.01
N ALA A 18 8.90 -2.48 -2.73
CA ALA A 18 9.89 -2.79 -1.70
C ALA A 18 9.87 -1.77 -0.56
N ARG A 19 9.23 -0.63 -0.75
CA ARG A 19 9.23 0.47 0.22
C ARG A 19 7.84 1.07 0.41
N ARG A 20 7.45 2.04 -0.44
CA ARG A 20 6.23 2.84 -0.24
C ARG A 20 4.95 2.00 -0.19
N SER A 21 4.72 1.16 -1.18
CA SER A 21 3.49 0.38 -1.25
C SER A 21 3.41 -0.71 -0.17
N GLN A 22 4.57 -1.25 0.27
CA GLN A 22 4.58 -2.22 1.36
C GLN A 22 4.21 -1.55 2.69
N MET A 23 4.71 -0.34 2.93
CA MET A 23 4.35 0.40 4.13
C MET A 23 2.85 0.74 4.13
N ALA A 24 2.34 1.20 2.99
CA ALA A 24 0.92 1.52 2.87
C ALA A 24 0.04 0.29 3.10
N GLN A 25 0.41 -0.85 2.52
CA GLN A 25 -0.32 -2.09 2.73
C GLN A 25 -0.31 -2.48 4.22
N GLY A 26 0.84 -2.37 4.87
CA GLY A 26 0.96 -2.70 6.28
C GLY A 26 0.02 -1.88 7.15
N PHE A 27 -0.01 -0.56 6.95
CA PHE A 27 -0.91 0.30 7.71
C PHE A 27 -2.38 0.02 7.42
N ALA A 28 -2.71 -0.16 6.14
CA ALA A 28 -4.10 -0.40 5.75
C ALA A 28 -4.62 -1.73 6.28
N GLU A 29 -3.78 -2.76 6.32
CA GLU A 29 -4.17 -4.06 6.87
C GLU A 29 -4.44 -3.98 8.37
N VAL A 30 -3.64 -3.20 9.10
CA VAL A 30 -3.82 -3.05 10.55
C VAL A 30 -4.99 -2.12 10.86
N PHE A 31 -5.02 -0.94 10.25
CA PHE A 31 -6.03 0.07 10.59
C PHE A 31 -7.40 -0.23 9.98
N GLY A 32 -7.44 -0.97 8.87
CA GLY A 32 -8.68 -1.33 8.20
C GLY A 32 -9.09 -2.78 8.40
N LYS A 33 -8.56 -3.44 9.41
CA LYS A 33 -8.82 -4.85 9.67
C LYS A 33 -10.33 -5.13 9.74
N GLY A 34 -10.76 -6.10 8.95
CA GLY A 34 -12.18 -6.46 8.88
C GLY A 34 -13.00 -5.62 7.90
N GLU A 35 -12.46 -4.50 7.41
CA GLU A 35 -13.17 -3.60 6.50
C GLU A 35 -12.60 -3.63 5.08
N VAL A 36 -11.30 -3.87 4.95
CA VAL A 36 -10.61 -3.80 3.65
C VAL A 36 -9.84 -5.08 3.37
N GLU A 37 -9.76 -5.40 2.10
CA GLU A 37 -8.85 -6.40 1.58
C GLU A 37 -7.78 -5.63 0.80
N VAL A 38 -6.52 -5.76 1.23
CA VAL A 38 -5.44 -4.90 0.76
C VAL A 38 -4.45 -5.67 -0.08
N PHE A 39 -4.08 -5.08 -1.21
CA PHE A 39 -3.07 -5.62 -2.12
C PHE A 39 -2.01 -4.56 -2.36
N SER A 40 -0.83 -5.00 -2.80
CA SER A 40 0.19 -4.09 -3.28
C SER A 40 0.99 -4.76 -4.39
N ALA A 41 1.57 -3.95 -5.26
CA ALA A 41 2.38 -4.44 -6.37
C ALA A 41 3.30 -3.34 -6.87
N GLY A 42 4.29 -3.72 -7.67
CA GLY A 42 5.19 -2.80 -8.32
C GLY A 42 5.28 -3.08 -9.81
N SER A 43 5.54 -2.03 -10.58
CA SER A 43 5.76 -2.18 -12.02
C SER A 43 7.10 -2.86 -12.32
N ARG A 44 8.06 -2.75 -11.41
CA ARG A 44 9.36 -3.41 -11.48
C ARG A 44 9.71 -3.95 -10.09
N PRO A 45 9.11 -5.06 -9.67
CA PRO A 45 9.30 -5.53 -8.30
C PRO A 45 10.76 -5.87 -8.00
N SER A 46 11.23 -5.45 -6.84
CA SER A 46 12.56 -5.79 -6.35
C SER A 46 12.58 -7.24 -5.86
N SER A 47 13.76 -7.77 -5.58
CA SER A 47 13.90 -9.15 -5.11
C SER A 47 13.49 -9.32 -3.64
N GLN A 48 13.55 -8.25 -2.85
CA GLN A 48 13.20 -8.29 -1.43
C GLN A 48 12.74 -6.93 -0.95
N ILE A 49 12.04 -6.93 0.18
CA ILE A 49 11.66 -5.68 0.84
C ILE A 49 12.93 -5.04 1.39
N ASP A 50 13.03 -3.72 1.27
CA ASP A 50 14.17 -2.97 1.81
C ASP A 50 14.25 -3.21 3.33
N PRO A 51 15.41 -3.65 3.84
CA PRO A 51 15.55 -3.91 5.27
C PRO A 51 15.22 -2.71 6.16
N LEU A 52 15.47 -1.49 5.70
CA LEU A 52 15.13 -0.29 6.47
C LEU A 52 13.61 -0.13 6.60
N VAL A 53 12.85 -0.57 5.60
CA VAL A 53 11.38 -0.56 5.69
C VAL A 53 10.92 -1.52 6.77
N ILE A 54 11.49 -2.72 6.80
CA ILE A 54 11.14 -3.71 7.83
C ILE A 54 11.42 -3.11 9.22
N GLU A 55 12.57 -2.44 9.38
CA GLU A 55 12.96 -1.84 10.65
C GLU A 55 12.01 -0.72 11.10
N VAL A 56 11.72 0.25 10.20
CA VAL A 56 10.89 1.39 10.59
C VAL A 56 9.42 0.99 10.81
N MET A 57 8.92 -0.03 10.10
CA MET A 57 7.56 -0.52 10.32
C MET A 57 7.48 -1.29 11.64
N LYS A 58 8.54 -1.99 12.02
CA LYS A 58 8.60 -2.68 13.30
C LYS A 58 8.47 -1.69 14.46
N GLU A 59 9.00 -0.48 14.31
CA GLU A 59 8.84 0.58 15.30
C GLU A 59 7.37 0.91 15.57
N LYS A 60 6.50 0.65 14.60
CA LYS A 60 5.05 0.84 14.71
C LYS A 60 4.31 -0.45 15.06
N GLY A 61 5.04 -1.49 15.40
CA GLY A 61 4.43 -2.78 15.74
C GLY A 61 3.95 -3.59 14.54
N ILE A 62 4.40 -3.25 13.34
CA ILE A 62 4.00 -3.93 12.11
C ILE A 62 5.19 -4.70 11.55
N ASP A 63 5.06 -6.02 11.49
CA ASP A 63 6.14 -6.90 11.01
C ASP A 63 5.96 -7.21 9.53
N LEU A 64 6.88 -6.72 8.70
CA LEU A 64 6.88 -6.99 7.28
C LEU A 64 7.90 -8.07 6.88
N SER A 65 8.55 -8.72 7.84
CA SER A 65 9.64 -9.67 7.55
C SER A 65 9.19 -10.88 6.73
N GLY A 66 7.92 -11.25 6.79
CA GLY A 66 7.37 -12.35 6.01
C GLY A 66 6.81 -11.95 4.65
N LYS A 67 6.90 -10.68 4.30
CA LYS A 67 6.38 -10.16 3.04
C LYS A 67 7.46 -10.16 1.96
N ARG A 68 7.03 -10.06 0.71
CA ARG A 68 7.96 -9.96 -0.43
C ARG A 68 7.37 -9.04 -1.49
N PRO A 69 8.20 -8.43 -2.34
CA PRO A 69 7.71 -7.63 -3.46
C PRO A 69 6.92 -8.49 -4.45
N LYS A 70 5.88 -7.89 -5.02
CA LYS A 70 5.00 -8.52 -5.99
C LYS A 70 4.90 -7.65 -7.24
N GLY A 71 4.69 -8.28 -8.38
CA GLY A 71 4.44 -7.59 -9.64
C GLY A 71 2.96 -7.41 -9.90
N LEU A 72 2.65 -6.62 -10.92
CA LEU A 72 1.26 -6.39 -11.30
C LEU A 72 0.55 -7.69 -11.69
N ASN A 73 1.28 -8.63 -12.27
CA ASN A 73 0.72 -9.93 -12.68
C ASN A 73 0.35 -10.83 -11.49
N ASP A 74 0.84 -10.50 -10.31
CA ASP A 74 0.52 -11.28 -9.10
C ASP A 74 -0.80 -10.84 -8.47
N LEU A 75 -1.40 -9.77 -8.96
CA LEU A 75 -2.68 -9.29 -8.45
C LEU A 75 -3.83 -10.16 -8.95
N PRO A 76 -4.87 -10.39 -8.13
CA PRO A 76 -6.02 -11.15 -8.59
C PRO A 76 -6.77 -10.40 -9.71
N PRO A 77 -7.42 -11.15 -10.63
CA PRO A 77 -8.14 -10.53 -11.75
C PRO A 77 -9.52 -10.01 -11.32
N VAL A 78 -9.54 -9.11 -10.35
CA VAL A 78 -10.77 -8.54 -9.80
C VAL A 78 -10.68 -7.03 -9.86
N GLU A 79 -11.83 -6.36 -9.93
CA GLU A 79 -11.87 -4.91 -9.88
C GLU A 79 -11.58 -4.42 -8.47
N MET A 80 -10.67 -3.46 -8.35
CA MET A 80 -10.37 -2.82 -7.08
C MET A 80 -11.31 -1.64 -6.85
N ASP A 81 -11.73 -1.43 -5.62
CA ASP A 81 -12.51 -0.24 -5.28
C ASP A 81 -11.63 1.00 -5.32
N TYR A 82 -10.39 0.88 -4.87
CA TYR A 82 -9.42 1.98 -4.87
C TYR A 82 -8.09 1.49 -5.42
N LEU A 83 -7.52 2.24 -6.32
CA LEU A 83 -6.15 2.05 -6.79
C LEU A 83 -5.36 3.28 -6.39
N ILE A 84 -4.36 3.10 -5.55
CA ILE A 84 -3.53 4.19 -5.04
C ILE A 84 -2.13 4.05 -5.61
N THR A 85 -1.69 5.02 -6.39
CA THR A 85 -0.35 5.03 -6.99
C THR A 85 0.55 5.97 -6.22
N MET A 86 1.81 5.56 -6.06
CA MET A 86 2.82 6.33 -5.34
C MET A 86 4.09 6.40 -6.18
N GLY A 87 4.10 7.32 -7.13
CA GLY A 87 5.29 7.55 -7.95
C GLY A 87 5.55 6.52 -9.04
N CYS A 88 4.50 5.94 -9.61
CA CYS A 88 4.64 5.15 -10.82
C CYS A 88 5.06 6.07 -11.96
N GLU A 89 6.19 5.77 -12.58
CA GLU A 89 6.67 6.53 -13.74
C GLU A 89 5.87 6.24 -14.99
N GLU A 90 5.17 5.12 -15.00
CA GLU A 90 4.35 4.70 -16.12
C GLU A 90 2.92 4.52 -15.64
N THR A 91 1.97 4.74 -16.54
CA THR A 91 0.57 4.44 -16.25
C THR A 91 0.45 2.96 -15.90
N CYS A 92 -0.35 2.63 -14.88
CA CYS A 92 -0.61 1.25 -14.49
C CYS A 92 -1.91 0.79 -15.13
N PRO A 93 -1.92 0.54 -16.46
CA PRO A 93 -3.17 0.35 -17.20
C PRO A 93 -3.83 -1.00 -17.00
N ALA A 94 -3.13 -1.94 -16.37
CA ALA A 94 -3.60 -3.32 -16.28
C ALA A 94 -4.48 -3.61 -15.08
N VAL A 95 -4.68 -2.63 -14.19
CA VAL A 95 -5.46 -2.84 -12.97
C VAL A 95 -6.81 -2.15 -13.08
N LEU A 96 -7.88 -2.95 -13.08
CA LEU A 96 -9.24 -2.40 -13.09
C LEU A 96 -9.57 -1.84 -11.72
N SER A 97 -10.07 -0.62 -11.70
CA SER A 97 -10.43 0.04 -10.44
C SER A 97 -11.59 1.00 -10.64
N LYS A 98 -12.37 1.19 -9.59
CA LYS A 98 -13.47 2.16 -9.59
C LYS A 98 -12.95 3.57 -9.38
N LYS A 99 -11.91 3.74 -8.58
CA LYS A 99 -11.35 5.04 -8.25
C LYS A 99 -9.82 4.96 -8.22
N ILE A 100 -9.17 5.92 -8.86
CA ILE A 100 -7.72 6.03 -8.88
C ILE A 100 -7.32 7.26 -8.07
N ILE A 101 -6.38 7.07 -7.16
CA ILE A 101 -5.86 8.13 -6.30
C ILE A 101 -4.34 8.15 -6.45
N GLU A 102 -3.79 9.34 -6.72
CA GLU A 102 -2.34 9.50 -6.79
C GLU A 102 -1.85 10.19 -5.51
N TRP A 103 -0.87 9.57 -4.86
CA TRP A 103 -0.19 10.17 -3.72
C TRP A 103 1.22 10.57 -4.14
N ASP A 104 1.57 11.81 -3.86
CA ASP A 104 2.92 12.31 -4.09
C ASP A 104 3.76 11.94 -2.87
N ILE A 105 4.39 10.76 -2.92
CA ILE A 105 5.20 10.23 -1.82
C ILE A 105 6.63 10.04 -2.35
N PRO A 106 7.63 10.69 -1.75
CA PRO A 106 9.02 10.49 -2.18
C PRO A 106 9.50 9.08 -1.89
N ASP A 107 10.33 8.52 -2.79
CA ASP A 107 10.94 7.22 -2.58
C ASP A 107 12.18 7.40 -1.72
N PRO A 108 12.25 6.77 -0.53
CA PRO A 108 13.40 6.93 0.36
C PRO A 108 14.61 6.07 -0.02
N LYS A 109 14.55 5.39 -1.17
CA LYS A 109 15.63 4.49 -1.61
C LYS A 109 16.99 5.15 -1.54
N GLY A 110 17.94 4.51 -0.85
CA GLY A 110 19.30 5.02 -0.72
C GLY A 110 19.48 6.15 0.29
N LYS A 111 18.43 6.52 1.00
CA LYS A 111 18.48 7.60 1.98
C LYS A 111 18.71 7.04 3.39
N PRO A 112 19.12 7.90 4.36
CA PRO A 112 19.24 7.47 5.75
C PRO A 112 17.91 7.03 6.36
N ILE A 113 17.98 6.27 7.44
CA ILE A 113 16.80 5.73 8.10
C ILE A 113 15.81 6.82 8.54
N ASP A 114 16.30 8.00 8.90
CA ASP A 114 15.41 9.10 9.30
C ASP A 114 14.48 9.51 8.17
N VAL A 115 14.92 9.43 6.91
CA VAL A 115 14.09 9.71 5.76
C VAL A 115 13.02 8.63 5.60
N PHE A 116 13.37 7.37 5.86
CA PHE A 116 12.41 6.27 5.86
C PHE A 116 11.32 6.51 6.92
N ARG A 117 11.69 7.03 8.09
CA ARG A 117 10.71 7.34 9.14
C ARG A 117 9.77 8.47 8.71
N GLU A 118 10.29 9.49 8.05
CA GLU A 118 9.47 10.60 7.56
C GLU A 118 8.49 10.12 6.49
N VAL A 119 8.96 9.30 5.54
CA VAL A 119 8.09 8.74 4.51
C VAL A 119 7.05 7.80 5.12
N ARG A 120 7.46 6.97 6.07
CA ARG A 120 6.53 6.10 6.81
C ARG A 120 5.41 6.90 7.47
N ASP A 121 5.77 7.98 8.15
CA ASP A 121 4.78 8.78 8.87
C ASP A 121 3.83 9.49 7.92
N LEU A 122 4.33 9.94 6.77
CA LEU A 122 3.49 10.53 5.74
C LEU A 122 2.50 9.50 5.18
N ILE A 123 2.97 8.29 4.92
CA ILE A 123 2.11 7.21 4.41
C ILE A 123 1.06 6.84 5.45
N GLU A 124 1.45 6.76 6.72
CA GLU A 124 0.51 6.47 7.80
C GLU A 124 -0.62 7.49 7.83
N ASP A 125 -0.29 8.77 7.71
CA ASP A 125 -1.27 9.85 7.67
C ASP A 125 -2.20 9.72 6.46
N ARG A 126 -1.65 9.42 5.28
CA ARG A 126 -2.45 9.25 4.07
C ARG A 126 -3.39 8.07 4.16
N VAL A 127 -2.91 6.95 4.68
CA VAL A 127 -3.75 5.75 4.85
C VAL A 127 -4.86 6.02 5.85
N THR A 128 -4.55 6.67 6.97
CA THR A 128 -5.54 7.00 7.99
C THR A 128 -6.64 7.90 7.40
N THR A 129 -6.25 8.91 6.63
CA THR A 129 -7.21 9.81 5.98
C THR A 129 -8.08 9.07 4.96
N LEU A 130 -7.48 8.20 4.16
CA LEU A 130 -8.21 7.40 3.16
C LEU A 130 -9.26 6.52 3.83
N LEU A 131 -8.93 5.85 4.92
CA LEU A 131 -9.86 4.99 5.62
C LEU A 131 -11.02 5.78 6.24
N LYS A 132 -10.74 6.98 6.76
CA LYS A 132 -11.79 7.86 7.28
C LYS A 132 -12.75 8.29 6.17
N GLU A 133 -12.23 8.69 5.02
CA GLU A 133 -13.05 9.08 3.88
C GLU A 133 -13.90 7.92 3.39
N MET A 134 -13.31 6.74 3.30
CA MET A 134 -14.01 5.51 2.92
C MET A 134 -15.18 5.24 3.85
N ARG A 135 -14.98 5.37 5.17
CA ARG A 135 -16.02 5.13 6.18
C ARG A 135 -17.15 6.15 6.10
N SER A 136 -16.83 7.39 5.74
CA SER A 136 -17.84 8.45 5.68
C SER A 136 -18.75 8.32 4.45
N GLN A 137 -18.37 7.51 3.46
CA GLN A 137 -19.14 7.29 2.25
C GLN A 137 -20.16 6.16 2.35
N LYS A 138 -20.27 5.54 3.49
CA LYS A 138 -21.22 4.46 3.72
C LYS A 138 -22.58 5.01 4.15
#